data_f8e95d26f0430e224ccb8cd9dbf685c3
#
_entry.id   f8e95d26f0430e224ccb8cd9dbf685c3
#
_cell.length_a   1.000
_cell.length_b   1.000
_cell.length_c   1.000
_cell.angle_alpha   90.00
_cell.angle_beta   90.00
_cell.angle_gamma   90.00
#
_symmetry.space_group_name_H-M   'P 1'
#
loop_
_entity.id
_entity.type
_entity.pdbx_description
1 polymer ?
#
loop_
_entity_poly.entity_id
_entity_poly.type
_entity_poly.pdbx_seq_one_letter_code
_entity_poly.pdbx_strand_id
1 'polypeptide(L)'
;NNIDYSYIFESAIKSRDNRFISYQERKTITQNKRLINGLPFLISQGTHSLIKWKEYDLYKTANDMVIYSMLLNEVRPEIIVEFGSGSGGSAVWMADICKSLGFNNHIFSYDIKKPNFKYNDITFVEFDINTLDIEKKLPLFVNAKNKRILVIEDAHVNVSSVLHTVNKFLKSGDYLIVEDS
;
A
#
# COMPACT_ATOMS: atom_id res chain seq x y z
N ASN A 1 -39.80 -6.99 -4.95
CA ASN A 1 -39.00 -6.17 -4.05
C ASN A 1 -38.13 -5.25 -4.90
N ASN A 2 -38.58 -4.03 -5.15
CA ASN A 2 -37.71 -3.01 -5.77
C ASN A 2 -36.75 -2.53 -4.69
N ILE A 3 -35.45 -2.82 -4.89
CA ILE A 3 -34.39 -2.24 -4.06
C ILE A 3 -34.27 -0.77 -4.50
N ASP A 4 -34.43 0.14 -3.56
CA ASP A 4 -34.21 1.56 -3.82
C ASP A 4 -32.71 1.85 -3.89
N TYR A 5 -32.18 1.82 -5.09
CA TYR A 5 -30.77 2.10 -5.36
C TYR A 5 -30.39 3.56 -5.12
N SER A 6 -31.36 4.50 -5.11
CA SER A 6 -31.09 5.93 -4.88
C SER A 6 -30.52 6.17 -3.50
N TYR A 7 -31.06 5.51 -2.48
CA TYR A 7 -30.56 5.58 -1.10
C TYR A 7 -29.13 5.05 -0.98
N ILE A 8 -28.80 3.97 -1.71
CA ILE A 8 -27.45 3.41 -1.70
C ILE A 8 -26.45 4.41 -2.30
N PHE A 9 -26.80 5.03 -3.44
CA PHE A 9 -25.96 6.04 -4.10
C PHE A 9 -25.79 7.30 -3.25
N GLU A 10 -26.87 7.84 -2.68
CA GLU A 10 -26.78 9.01 -1.81
C GLU A 10 -25.94 8.76 -0.56
N SER A 11 -26.08 7.59 0.05
CA SER A 11 -25.27 7.17 1.19
C SER A 11 -23.79 7.06 0.82
N ALA A 12 -23.47 6.48 -0.35
CA ALA A 12 -22.11 6.36 -0.85
C ALA A 12 -21.49 7.74 -1.15
N ILE A 13 -22.25 8.67 -1.74
CA ILE A 13 -21.80 10.04 -2.01
C ILE A 13 -21.52 10.78 -0.71
N LYS A 14 -22.41 10.70 0.27
CA LYS A 14 -22.21 11.33 1.59
C LYS A 14 -21.03 10.75 2.36
N SER A 15 -20.76 9.45 2.20
CA SER A 15 -19.62 8.80 2.87
C SER A 15 -18.27 9.10 2.20
N ARG A 16 -18.27 9.60 0.94
CA ARG A 16 -17.04 9.88 0.19
C ARG A 16 -16.16 10.92 0.88
N ASP A 17 -16.76 11.93 1.48
CA ASP A 17 -16.03 13.02 2.12
C ASP A 17 -15.55 12.64 3.54
N ASN A 18 -16.07 11.54 4.11
CA ASN A 18 -15.74 11.02 5.44
C ASN A 18 -14.89 9.73 5.35
N ARG A 19 -14.02 9.61 4.34
CA ARG A 19 -13.14 8.42 4.18
C ARG A 19 -12.15 8.25 5.32
N PHE A 20 -11.71 9.34 5.90
CA PHE A 20 -10.79 9.33 7.02
C PHE A 20 -11.58 9.37 8.33
N ILE A 21 -11.72 8.22 8.94
CA ILE A 21 -12.35 8.09 10.25
C ILE A 21 -11.28 8.00 11.33
N SER A 22 -11.57 8.55 12.51
CA SER A 22 -10.69 8.41 13.65
C SER A 22 -10.53 6.94 14.05
N TYR A 23 -9.44 6.60 14.74
CA TYR A 23 -9.23 5.25 15.28
C TYR A 23 -10.39 4.79 16.17
N GLN A 24 -10.97 5.71 16.95
CA GLN A 24 -12.11 5.40 17.84
C GLN A 24 -13.37 5.07 17.04
N GLU A 25 -13.65 5.83 16.00
CA GLU A 25 -14.79 5.56 15.10
C GLU A 25 -14.61 4.23 14.38
N ARG A 26 -13.41 3.93 13.89
CA ARG A 26 -13.08 2.64 13.26
C ARG A 26 -13.33 1.47 14.20
N LYS A 27 -12.89 1.59 15.47
CA LYS A 27 -13.11 0.55 16.49
C LYS A 27 -14.60 0.24 16.70
N THR A 28 -15.43 1.26 16.72
CA THR A 28 -16.89 1.12 16.89
C THR A 28 -17.54 0.44 15.68
N ILE A 29 -17.12 0.80 14.46
CA ILE A 29 -17.64 0.23 13.22
C ILE A 29 -17.27 -1.25 13.09
N THR A 30 -16.01 -1.61 13.38
CA THR A 30 -15.53 -3.00 13.28
C THR A 30 -16.15 -3.93 14.31
N GLN A 31 -16.50 -3.45 15.49
CA GLN A 31 -17.21 -4.24 16.50
C GLN A 31 -18.63 -4.60 16.08
N ASN A 32 -19.29 -3.77 15.30
CA ASN A 32 -20.70 -3.92 14.93
C ASN A 32 -20.93 -4.58 13.55
N LYS A 33 -19.92 -4.80 12.73
CA LYS A 33 -20.07 -5.26 11.33
C LYS A 33 -19.20 -6.45 10.95
N ARG A 34 -19.07 -7.46 11.80
CA ARG A 34 -18.51 -8.75 11.36
C ARG A 34 -19.57 -9.52 10.56
N LEU A 35 -19.91 -9.07 9.36
CA LEU A 35 -20.93 -9.67 8.51
C LEU A 35 -20.36 -10.41 7.29
N ILE A 36 -19.05 -10.46 7.12
CA ILE A 36 -18.45 -11.21 6.04
C ILE A 36 -17.96 -12.54 6.60
N ASN A 37 -18.60 -13.61 6.17
CA ASN A 37 -18.10 -14.96 6.43
C ASN A 37 -16.71 -15.07 5.80
N GLY A 38 -15.67 -15.41 6.59
CA GLY A 38 -14.28 -15.36 6.15
C GLY A 38 -13.95 -16.20 4.92
N LEU A 39 -14.78 -17.22 4.59
CA LEU A 39 -14.51 -18.10 3.46
C LEU A 39 -14.61 -17.40 2.08
N PRO A 40 -15.64 -16.60 1.75
CA PRO A 40 -15.66 -15.84 0.50
C PRO A 40 -14.51 -14.81 0.41
N PHE A 41 -14.10 -14.27 1.55
CA PHE A 41 -12.98 -13.33 1.63
C PHE A 41 -11.66 -14.03 1.33
N LEU A 42 -11.41 -15.21 1.91
CA LEU A 42 -10.22 -16.02 1.65
C LEU A 42 -10.15 -16.51 0.19
N ILE A 43 -11.28 -16.84 -0.43
CA ILE A 43 -11.35 -17.30 -1.82
C ILE A 43 -11.12 -16.12 -2.78
N SER A 44 -11.54 -14.92 -2.43
CA SER A 44 -11.35 -13.72 -3.25
C SER A 44 -9.95 -13.12 -3.14
N GLN A 45 -9.16 -13.56 -2.16
CA GLN A 45 -7.80 -13.07 -1.99
C GLN A 45 -6.84 -13.82 -2.89
N GLY A 46 -6.06 -13.08 -3.66
CA GLY A 46 -4.96 -13.59 -4.46
C GLY A 46 -3.84 -14.29 -3.65
N THR A 47 -4.02 -14.48 -2.35
CA THR A 47 -3.07 -15.17 -1.45
C THR A 47 -2.89 -16.66 -1.76
N HIS A 48 -3.89 -17.31 -2.34
CA HIS A 48 -3.82 -18.74 -2.69
C HIS A 48 -3.85 -19.03 -4.20
N SER A 49 -4.25 -18.05 -5.00
CA SER A 49 -4.12 -18.12 -6.45
C SER A 49 -3.40 -16.87 -6.92
N LEU A 50 -2.20 -17.04 -7.41
CA LEU A 50 -1.36 -15.97 -7.89
C LEU A 50 -2.10 -15.15 -8.95
N ILE A 51 -2.38 -13.90 -8.64
CA ILE A 51 -2.76 -12.92 -9.65
C ILE A 51 -1.48 -12.51 -10.34
N LYS A 52 -1.53 -12.35 -11.65
CA LYS A 52 -0.40 -11.81 -12.41
C LYS A 52 -0.72 -10.42 -12.92
N TRP A 53 0.25 -9.54 -12.75
CA TRP A 53 0.30 -8.28 -13.46
C TRP A 53 1.37 -8.37 -14.54
N LYS A 54 0.94 -8.38 -15.81
CA LYS A 54 1.83 -8.80 -16.91
C LYS A 54 2.40 -10.20 -16.62
N GLU A 55 3.72 -10.37 -16.62
CA GLU A 55 4.41 -11.63 -16.26
C GLU A 55 4.76 -11.78 -14.78
N TYR A 56 4.52 -10.75 -13.96
CA TYR A 56 4.95 -10.71 -12.55
C TYR A 56 3.84 -11.21 -11.61
N ASP A 57 4.22 -12.04 -10.66
CA ASP A 57 3.30 -12.53 -9.64
C ASP A 57 2.94 -11.39 -8.67
N LEU A 58 1.67 -11.15 -8.48
CA LEU A 58 1.13 -10.07 -7.66
C LEU A 58 0.35 -10.63 -6.47
N TYR A 59 0.85 -10.36 -5.27
CA TYR A 59 0.23 -10.78 -4.01
C TYR A 59 -0.64 -9.65 -3.44
N LYS A 60 -1.66 -9.25 -4.18
CA LYS A 60 -2.64 -8.24 -3.74
C LYS A 60 -4.04 -8.73 -4.04
N THR A 61 -4.97 -8.48 -3.12
CA THR A 61 -6.37 -8.80 -3.37
C THR A 61 -6.98 -7.82 -4.38
N ALA A 62 -8.08 -8.19 -5.01
CA ALA A 62 -8.82 -7.26 -5.88
C ALA A 62 -9.25 -5.99 -5.13
N ASN A 63 -9.58 -6.11 -3.82
CA ASN A 63 -9.95 -4.97 -2.99
C ASN A 63 -8.74 -4.05 -2.74
N ASP A 64 -7.57 -4.62 -2.45
CA ASP A 64 -6.34 -3.85 -2.28
C ASP A 64 -6.01 -3.09 -3.55
N MET A 65 -6.08 -3.74 -4.71
CA MET A 65 -5.82 -3.09 -6.00
C MET A 65 -6.73 -1.88 -6.23
N VAL A 66 -8.01 -1.96 -5.85
CA VAL A 66 -8.94 -0.81 -5.95
C VAL A 66 -8.56 0.28 -4.97
N ILE A 67 -8.35 -0.06 -3.69
CA ILE A 67 -8.04 0.90 -2.63
C ILE A 67 -6.72 1.62 -2.92
N TYR A 68 -5.69 0.87 -3.29
CA TYR A 68 -4.40 1.44 -3.69
C TYR A 68 -4.51 2.35 -4.90
N SER A 69 -5.26 1.95 -5.94
CA SER A 69 -5.45 2.79 -7.13
C SER A 69 -6.12 4.13 -6.77
N MET A 70 -7.11 4.11 -5.88
CA MET A 70 -7.76 5.33 -5.38
C MET A 70 -6.77 6.19 -4.59
N LEU A 71 -5.99 5.58 -3.69
CA LEU A 71 -5.01 6.27 -2.87
C LEU A 71 -3.90 6.89 -3.72
N LEU A 72 -3.34 6.14 -4.67
CA LEU A 72 -2.32 6.63 -5.60
C LEU A 72 -2.81 7.82 -6.41
N ASN A 73 -4.06 7.78 -6.89
CA ASN A 73 -4.65 8.92 -7.60
C ASN A 73 -4.82 10.16 -6.72
N GLU A 74 -5.16 9.98 -5.46
CA GLU A 74 -5.37 11.09 -4.52
C GLU A 74 -4.06 11.67 -4.00
N VAL A 75 -3.16 10.79 -3.53
CA VAL A 75 -1.89 11.19 -2.92
C VAL A 75 -0.89 11.66 -3.97
N ARG A 76 -0.86 11.02 -5.15
CA ARG A 76 0.13 11.27 -6.21
C ARG A 76 1.54 11.31 -5.66
N PRO A 77 2.03 10.24 -5.02
CA PRO A 77 3.35 10.24 -4.40
C PRO A 77 4.44 10.31 -5.47
N GLU A 78 5.45 11.15 -5.24
CA GLU A 78 6.64 11.22 -6.09
C GLU A 78 7.65 10.11 -5.75
N ILE A 79 7.57 9.61 -4.52
CA ILE A 79 8.36 8.47 -4.04
C ILE A 79 7.43 7.49 -3.36
N ILE A 80 7.58 6.22 -3.71
CA ILE A 80 6.99 5.10 -2.99
C ILE A 80 8.13 4.28 -2.38
N VAL A 81 8.01 3.95 -1.11
CA VAL A 81 8.92 3.06 -0.40
C VAL A 81 8.13 1.85 0.05
N GLU A 82 8.47 0.69 -0.46
CA GLU A 82 7.85 -0.59 -0.13
C GLU A 82 8.84 -1.46 0.62
N PHE A 83 8.44 -1.95 1.77
CA PHE A 83 9.13 -3.01 2.50
C PHE A 83 8.39 -4.31 2.29
N GLY A 84 9.05 -5.32 1.73
CA GLY A 84 8.45 -6.57 1.29
C GLY A 84 8.20 -6.59 -0.22
N SER A 85 9.27 -6.67 -1.03
CA SER A 85 9.15 -6.75 -2.49
C SER A 85 8.52 -8.06 -2.96
N GLY A 86 8.74 -9.14 -2.25
CA GLY A 86 8.40 -10.48 -2.70
C GLY A 86 8.91 -10.75 -4.12
N SER A 87 8.00 -11.07 -5.04
CA SER A 87 8.31 -11.24 -6.46
C SER A 87 8.51 -9.92 -7.22
N GLY A 88 8.23 -8.76 -6.62
CA GLY A 88 8.29 -7.44 -7.24
C GLY A 88 7.04 -7.04 -8.04
N GLY A 89 6.01 -7.89 -8.06
CA GLY A 89 4.80 -7.63 -8.84
C GLY A 89 4.00 -6.44 -8.34
N SER A 90 3.94 -6.20 -7.04
CA SER A 90 3.29 -5.03 -6.42
C SER A 90 3.93 -3.72 -6.88
N ALA A 91 5.26 -3.65 -6.84
CA ALA A 91 6.00 -2.47 -7.30
C ALA A 91 5.76 -2.20 -8.79
N VAL A 92 5.81 -3.24 -9.64
CA VAL A 92 5.54 -3.12 -11.09
C VAL A 92 4.13 -2.61 -11.32
N TRP A 93 3.15 -3.19 -10.64
CA TRP A 93 1.76 -2.78 -10.75
C TRP A 93 1.56 -1.32 -10.33
N MET A 94 2.11 -0.91 -9.19
CA MET A 94 2.01 0.48 -8.72
C MET A 94 2.67 1.47 -9.70
N ALA A 95 3.83 1.15 -10.25
CA ALA A 95 4.49 1.99 -11.25
C ALA A 95 3.62 2.19 -12.49
N ASP A 96 3.02 1.12 -13.00
CA ASP A 96 2.11 1.17 -14.16
C ASP A 96 0.84 1.96 -13.87
N ILE A 97 0.25 1.79 -12.68
CA ILE A 97 -0.93 2.56 -12.26
C ILE A 97 -0.60 4.05 -12.18
N CYS A 98 0.49 4.43 -11.51
CA CYS A 98 0.90 5.85 -11.43
C CYS A 98 1.09 6.46 -12.82
N LYS A 99 1.75 5.74 -13.71
CA LYS A 99 1.93 6.17 -15.10
C LYS A 99 0.59 6.31 -15.83
N SER A 100 -0.34 5.37 -15.64
CA SER A 100 -1.68 5.44 -16.25
C SER A 100 -2.52 6.59 -15.71
N LEU A 101 -2.29 7.00 -14.46
CA LEU A 101 -2.89 8.17 -13.81
C LEU A 101 -2.23 9.51 -14.20
N GLY A 102 -1.24 9.47 -15.08
CA GLY A 102 -0.59 10.65 -15.66
C GLY A 102 0.39 11.36 -14.72
N PHE A 103 1.05 10.63 -13.82
CA PHE A 103 2.14 11.18 -13.01
C PHE A 103 3.32 10.21 -12.90
N ASN A 104 4.51 10.78 -12.72
CA ASN A 104 5.75 10.03 -12.54
C ASN A 104 6.05 9.88 -11.05
N ASN A 105 6.55 8.72 -10.69
CA ASN A 105 7.06 8.42 -9.36
C ASN A 105 8.33 7.58 -9.47
N HIS A 106 9.02 7.38 -8.36
CA HIS A 106 10.08 6.39 -8.25
C HIS A 106 9.77 5.46 -7.07
N ILE A 107 9.86 4.15 -7.30
CA ILE A 107 9.59 3.14 -6.28
C ILE A 107 10.91 2.54 -5.80
N PHE A 108 11.15 2.60 -4.50
CA PHE A 108 12.21 1.87 -3.84
C PHE A 108 11.57 0.70 -3.10
N SER A 109 11.85 -0.51 -3.55
CA SER A 109 11.26 -1.73 -3.02
C SER A 109 12.33 -2.59 -2.38
N TYR A 110 12.18 -2.84 -1.09
CA TYR A 110 13.17 -3.48 -0.22
C TYR A 110 12.73 -4.88 0.17
N ASP A 111 13.64 -5.84 0.09
CA ASP A 111 13.40 -7.20 0.55
C ASP A 111 14.72 -7.86 0.96
N ILE A 112 14.67 -8.89 1.80
CA ILE A 112 15.84 -9.70 2.15
C ILE A 112 16.42 -10.40 0.92
N LYS A 113 15.60 -10.68 -0.08
CA LYS A 113 15.99 -11.21 -1.39
C LYS A 113 15.32 -10.41 -2.49
N LYS A 114 16.05 -9.48 -3.09
CA LYS A 114 15.49 -8.65 -4.16
C LYS A 114 15.14 -9.45 -5.42
N PRO A 115 14.10 -9.06 -6.17
CA PRO A 115 13.79 -9.58 -7.49
C PRO A 115 14.99 -9.45 -8.45
N ASN A 116 15.18 -10.45 -9.31
CA ASN A 116 16.29 -10.48 -10.27
C ASN A 116 15.88 -9.99 -11.67
N PHE A 117 15.21 -8.83 -11.71
CA PHE A 117 14.89 -8.15 -12.96
C PHE A 117 14.97 -6.63 -12.76
N LYS A 118 14.92 -5.89 -13.86
CA LYS A 118 14.89 -4.42 -13.85
C LYS A 118 13.55 -3.95 -14.42
N TYR A 119 13.02 -2.90 -13.85
CA TYR A 119 11.82 -2.23 -14.35
C TYR A 119 12.01 -0.72 -14.25
N ASN A 120 11.43 0.01 -15.21
CA ASN A 120 11.55 1.46 -15.23
C ASN A 120 10.92 2.06 -13.96
N ASP A 121 11.58 3.08 -13.42
CA ASP A 121 11.14 3.80 -12.24
C ASP A 121 11.07 2.97 -10.95
N ILE A 122 11.68 1.76 -10.94
CA ILE A 122 11.77 0.90 -9.75
C ILE A 122 13.24 0.59 -9.45
N THR A 123 13.61 0.76 -8.19
CA THR A 123 14.89 0.29 -7.63
C THR A 123 14.61 -0.80 -6.61
N PHE A 124 14.93 -2.05 -6.94
CA PHE A 124 14.88 -3.15 -5.98
C PHE A 124 16.17 -3.18 -5.17
N VAL A 125 16.02 -3.19 -3.85
CA VAL A 125 17.13 -3.13 -2.91
C VAL A 125 17.11 -4.38 -2.03
N GLU A 126 18.22 -5.11 -2.03
CA GLU A 126 18.41 -6.21 -1.07
C GLU A 126 18.75 -5.66 0.30
N PHE A 127 17.89 -5.92 1.26
CA PHE A 127 17.97 -5.33 2.59
C PHE A 127 17.28 -6.20 3.63
N ASP A 128 18.01 -6.56 4.68
CA ASP A 128 17.44 -7.22 5.85
C ASP A 128 16.93 -6.16 6.86
N ILE A 129 15.64 -6.06 6.98
CA ILE A 129 14.95 -5.12 7.87
C ILE A 129 15.18 -5.41 9.36
N ASN A 130 15.69 -6.60 9.72
CA ASN A 130 16.09 -6.92 11.09
C ASN A 130 17.41 -6.27 11.50
N THR A 131 18.16 -5.70 10.56
CA THR A 131 19.41 -5.03 10.90
C THR A 131 19.16 -3.76 11.69
N LEU A 132 19.93 -3.56 12.77
CA LEU A 132 19.79 -2.45 13.71
C LEU A 132 20.03 -1.05 13.11
N ASP A 133 20.50 -0.95 11.88
CA ASP A 133 20.89 0.30 11.22
C ASP A 133 19.95 0.72 10.07
N ILE A 134 18.63 0.53 10.24
CA ILE A 134 17.62 0.95 9.25
C ILE A 134 17.83 2.41 8.85
N GLU A 135 18.08 3.29 9.80
CA GLU A 135 18.28 4.73 9.56
C GLU A 135 19.47 5.03 8.64
N LYS A 136 20.57 4.30 8.79
CA LYS A 136 21.78 4.54 7.98
C LYS A 136 21.66 3.97 6.57
N LYS A 137 20.82 2.96 6.39
CA LYS A 137 20.67 2.25 5.12
C LYS A 137 19.48 2.73 4.27
N LEU A 138 18.69 3.67 4.79
CA LEU A 138 17.60 4.31 4.06
C LEU A 138 18.00 5.74 3.61
N PRO A 139 19.08 5.93 2.83
CA PRO A 139 19.56 7.26 2.44
C PRO A 139 18.55 8.04 1.61
N LEU A 140 17.51 7.39 1.14
CA LEU A 140 16.48 7.93 0.26
C LEU A 140 15.56 8.94 0.96
N PHE A 141 15.31 8.77 2.25
CA PHE A 141 14.51 9.72 3.01
C PHE A 141 15.21 11.07 3.18
N VAL A 142 16.54 11.09 3.15
CA VAL A 142 17.33 12.31 3.34
C VAL A 142 17.19 13.25 2.13
N ASN A 143 17.03 12.73 0.93
CA ASN A 143 16.91 13.50 -0.31
C ASN A 143 15.46 13.81 -0.71
N ALA A 144 14.48 13.36 0.08
CA ALA A 144 13.06 13.46 -0.24
C ALA A 144 12.34 14.63 0.46
N LYS A 145 13.05 15.56 1.08
CA LYS A 145 12.46 16.64 1.92
C LYS A 145 11.32 17.41 1.27
N ASN A 146 11.34 17.57 -0.04
CA ASN A 146 10.32 18.32 -0.78
C ASN A 146 9.39 17.45 -1.62
N LYS A 147 9.51 16.11 -1.53
CA LYS A 147 8.71 15.16 -2.28
C LYS A 147 7.63 14.55 -1.41
N ARG A 148 6.48 14.25 -1.99
CA ARG A 148 5.44 13.49 -1.33
C ARG A 148 5.81 12.01 -1.33
N ILE A 149 5.73 11.40 -0.16
CA ILE A 149 6.16 10.02 0.06
C ILE A 149 4.96 9.17 0.45
N LEU A 150 4.87 7.99 -0.12
CA LEU A 150 4.03 6.89 0.34
C LEU A 150 4.95 5.77 0.82
N VAL A 151 4.80 5.36 2.06
CA VAL A 151 5.49 4.20 2.63
C VAL A 151 4.51 3.06 2.78
N ILE A 152 4.94 1.85 2.42
CA ILE A 152 4.18 0.62 2.53
C ILE A 152 5.01 -0.37 3.33
N GLU A 153 4.49 -0.82 4.45
CA GLU A 153 5.06 -1.88 5.26
C GLU A 153 4.28 -3.17 5.01
N ASP A 154 4.89 -4.08 4.28
CA ASP A 154 4.36 -5.39 3.86
C ASP A 154 5.38 -6.53 4.10
N ALA A 155 6.43 -6.24 4.85
CA ALA A 155 7.44 -7.24 5.21
C ALA A 155 7.05 -8.07 6.44
N HIS A 156 6.16 -7.55 7.28
CA HIS A 156 5.67 -8.13 8.53
C HIS A 156 6.78 -8.52 9.53
N VAL A 157 7.95 -7.94 9.38
CA VAL A 157 9.13 -8.23 10.20
C VAL A 157 9.62 -6.94 10.84
N ASN A 158 9.87 -6.97 12.14
CA ASN A 158 10.37 -5.81 12.91
C ASN A 158 9.55 -4.53 12.71
N VAL A 159 8.25 -4.67 12.50
CA VAL A 159 7.30 -3.60 12.14
C VAL A 159 7.43 -2.39 13.05
N SER A 160 7.49 -2.59 14.36
CA SER A 160 7.61 -1.49 15.33
C SER A 160 8.84 -0.61 15.09
N SER A 161 10.01 -1.21 14.81
CA SER A 161 11.24 -0.46 14.53
C SER A 161 11.17 0.26 13.18
N VAL A 162 10.54 -0.36 12.17
CA VAL A 162 10.29 0.26 10.87
C VAL A 162 9.42 1.49 11.03
N LEU A 163 8.29 1.36 11.71
CA LEU A 163 7.36 2.47 11.94
C LEU A 163 8.01 3.60 12.73
N HIS A 164 8.78 3.26 13.77
CA HIS A 164 9.51 4.27 14.56
C HIS A 164 10.53 5.03 13.70
N THR A 165 11.25 4.32 12.84
CA THR A 165 12.24 4.92 11.94
C THR A 165 11.58 5.78 10.88
N VAL A 166 10.56 5.26 10.21
CA VAL A 166 9.81 5.95 9.14
C VAL A 166 9.16 7.24 9.68
N ASN A 167 8.59 7.19 10.89
CA ASN A 167 7.95 8.35 11.52
C ASN A 167 8.88 9.57 11.68
N LYS A 168 10.20 9.36 11.75
CA LYS A 168 11.19 10.46 11.84
C LYS A 168 11.33 11.24 10.54
N PHE A 169 10.93 10.65 9.41
CA PHE A 169 11.12 11.21 8.07
C PHE A 169 9.81 11.66 7.42
N LEU A 170 8.67 11.14 7.85
CA LEU A 170 7.37 11.53 7.33
C LEU A 170 7.00 12.94 7.78
N LYS A 171 6.39 13.67 6.87
CA LYS A 171 5.85 15.01 7.09
C LYS A 171 4.37 15.08 6.73
N SER A 172 3.72 16.17 7.05
CA SER A 172 2.33 16.40 6.64
C SER A 172 2.16 16.25 5.12
N GLY A 173 1.20 15.43 4.71
CA GLY A 173 0.92 15.09 3.32
C GLY A 173 1.61 13.82 2.82
N ASP A 174 2.51 13.21 3.63
CA ASP A 174 3.01 11.86 3.38
C ASP A 174 2.04 10.82 3.96
N TYR A 175 2.12 9.58 3.47
CA TYR A 175 1.23 8.50 3.87
C TYR A 175 2.03 7.25 4.24
N LEU A 176 1.47 6.51 5.18
CA LEU A 176 1.98 5.20 5.60
C LEU A 176 0.84 4.19 5.55
N ILE A 177 1.09 3.07 4.87
CA ILE A 177 0.25 1.88 4.87
C ILE A 177 0.97 0.81 5.68
N VAL A 178 0.25 0.12 6.53
CA VAL A 178 0.70 -1.10 7.19
C VAL A 178 -0.28 -2.19 6.80
N GLU A 179 0.21 -3.19 6.07
CA GLU A 179 -0.62 -4.30 5.60
C GLU A 179 -0.79 -5.36 6.68
N ASP A 180 -1.87 -6.13 6.57
CA ASP A 180 -2.19 -7.29 7.43
C ASP A 180 -2.13 -7.02 8.95
N SER A 181 -2.46 -5.81 9.38
CA SER A 181 -2.41 -5.34 10.79
C SER A 181 -3.74 -5.47 11.53
#